data_445deed1faf4a7d9a4e5ceda24f4708b
#
_entry.id   445deed1faf4a7d9a4e5ceda24f4708b
#
_cell.length_a   1.000
_cell.length_b   1.000
_cell.length_c   1.000
_cell.angle_alpha   90.00
_cell.angle_beta   90.00
_cell.angle_gamma   90.00
#
_symmetry.space_group_name_H-M   'P 1'
#
loop_
_entity.id
_entity.type
_entity.pdbx_description
1 polymer ?
#
loop_
_entity_poly.entity_id
_entity_poly.type
_entity_poly.pdbx_seq_one_letter_code
_entity_poly.pdbx_strand_id
1 'polypeptide(L)' 'MPVLKPKEVVAALERAGFEIRRHTGSHVIMYKPDLRRPISVPQHPRDLPKGTIRAIIREAGLTVEEFMKLL' A
#
# COMPACT_ATOMS: atom_id res chain seq x y z
N MET A 1 11.70 6.74 7.35
CA MET A 1 10.99 6.17 6.20
C MET A 1 10.99 7.18 5.06
N PRO A 2 11.28 6.77 3.85
CA PRO A 2 11.35 7.71 2.73
C PRO A 2 9.97 8.27 2.38
N VAL A 3 9.98 9.34 1.62
CA VAL A 3 8.76 9.94 1.07
C VAL A 3 8.34 9.07 -0.11
N LEU A 4 7.07 8.67 -0.14
CA LEU A 4 6.57 7.74 -1.15
C LEU A 4 5.34 8.27 -1.85
N LYS A 5 5.26 8.00 -3.14
CA LYS A 5 4.08 8.28 -3.94
C LYS A 5 3.16 7.06 -3.94
N PRO A 6 1.86 7.27 -4.19
CA PRO A 6 0.89 6.15 -4.20
C PRO A 6 1.32 4.98 -5.08
N LYS A 7 1.83 5.25 -6.28
CA LYS A 7 2.24 4.17 -7.18
C LYS A 7 3.39 3.34 -6.63
N GLU A 8 4.26 3.96 -5.83
CA GLU A 8 5.36 3.22 -5.21
C GLU A 8 4.86 2.31 -4.11
N VAL A 9 3.87 2.75 -3.37
CA VAL A 9 3.24 1.93 -2.33
C VAL A 9 2.49 0.76 -2.97
N VAL A 10 1.74 1.01 -4.04
CA VAL A 10 1.05 -0.05 -4.77
C VAL A 10 2.03 -1.08 -5.29
N ALA A 11 3.14 -0.63 -5.90
CA ALA A 11 4.14 -1.55 -6.44
C ALA A 11 4.76 -2.41 -5.33
N ALA A 12 5.07 -1.81 -4.17
CA ALA A 12 5.61 -2.55 -3.05
C ALA A 12 4.62 -3.60 -2.54
N LEU A 13 3.34 -3.25 -2.45
CA LEU A 13 2.32 -4.20 -2.01
C LEU A 13 2.14 -5.33 -3.03
N GLU A 14 2.26 -5.03 -4.32
CA GLU A 14 2.21 -6.09 -5.33
C GLU A 14 3.36 -7.07 -5.14
N ARG A 15 4.54 -6.59 -4.80
CA ARG A 15 5.70 -7.46 -4.51
C ARG A 15 5.47 -8.29 -3.26
N ALA A 16 4.62 -7.81 -2.36
CA ALA A 16 4.26 -8.56 -1.16
C ALA A 16 3.15 -9.58 -1.40
N GLY A 17 2.62 -9.66 -2.62
CA GLY A 17 1.59 -10.63 -2.96
C GLY A 17 0.18 -10.06 -3.05
N PHE A 18 0.03 -8.75 -2.91
CA PHE A 18 -1.27 -8.12 -3.08
C PHE A 18 -1.61 -7.93 -4.54
N GLU A 19 -2.89 -7.97 -4.86
CA GLU A 19 -3.39 -7.73 -6.21
C GLU A 19 -4.33 -6.54 -6.21
N ILE A 20 -4.31 -5.79 -7.30
CA ILE A 20 -5.25 -4.70 -7.48
C ILE A 20 -6.62 -5.31 -7.77
N ARG A 21 -7.58 -5.05 -6.88
CA ARG A 21 -8.93 -5.56 -7.02
C ARG A 21 -9.84 -4.59 -7.74
N ARG A 22 -9.62 -3.32 -7.48
CA ARG A 22 -10.49 -2.28 -7.98
C ARG A 22 -9.72 -0.96 -8.00
N HIS A 23 -9.99 -0.18 -9.00
CA HIS A 23 -9.39 1.14 -9.13
C HIS A 23 -10.51 2.17 -9.27
N THR A 24 -10.68 3.00 -8.26
CA THR A 24 -11.58 4.14 -8.33
C THR A 24 -10.75 5.37 -8.69
N GLY A 25 -11.40 6.51 -8.93
CA GLY A 25 -10.67 7.73 -9.25
C GLY A 25 -9.72 8.20 -8.16
N SER A 26 -10.01 7.89 -6.90
CA SER A 26 -9.23 8.39 -5.76
C SER A 26 -8.54 7.30 -4.96
N HIS A 27 -8.82 6.02 -5.21
CA HIS A 27 -8.23 4.93 -4.43
C HIS A 27 -7.96 3.71 -5.30
N VAL A 28 -6.91 2.98 -4.95
CA VAL A 28 -6.66 1.65 -5.47
C VAL A 28 -6.94 0.68 -4.33
N ILE A 29 -7.83 -0.28 -4.57
CA ILE A 29 -8.18 -1.28 -3.58
C ILE A 29 -7.39 -2.54 -3.88
N MET A 30 -6.59 -2.98 -2.93
CA MET A 30 -5.72 -4.14 -3.09
C MET A 30 -6.14 -5.26 -2.15
N TYR A 31 -5.91 -6.47 -2.60
CA TYR A 31 -6.37 -7.67 -1.90
C TYR A 31 -5.29 -8.74 -1.89
N LYS A 32 -5.22 -9.47 -0.78
CA LYS A 32 -4.36 -10.64 -0.65
C LYS A 32 -5.19 -11.76 -0.01
N PRO A 33 -5.18 -12.97 -0.58
CA PRO A 33 -6.04 -14.06 -0.08
C PRO A 33 -5.88 -14.37 1.40
N ASP A 34 -4.67 -14.19 1.94
CA ASP A 34 -4.40 -14.47 3.36
C ASP A 34 -4.97 -13.43 4.30
N LEU A 35 -5.38 -12.29 3.79
CA LEU A 35 -5.91 -11.20 4.60
C LEU A 35 -7.39 -11.02 4.31
N ARG A 36 -8.16 -10.87 5.38
CA ARG A 36 -9.61 -10.74 5.27
C ARG A 36 -10.06 -9.40 4.72
N ARG A 37 -9.25 -8.37 4.92
CA ARG A 37 -9.64 -7.02 4.56
C ARG A 37 -8.81 -6.50 3.40
N PRO A 38 -9.45 -5.88 2.42
CA PRO A 38 -8.69 -5.20 1.38
C PRO A 38 -8.02 -3.97 1.95
N ILE A 39 -6.97 -3.53 1.27
CA ILE A 39 -6.24 -2.32 1.62
C ILE A 39 -6.58 -1.25 0.61
N SER A 40 -6.92 -0.06 1.08
CA SER A 40 -7.21 1.07 0.24
C SER A 40 -6.01 1.99 0.21
N VAL A 41 -5.44 2.21 -0.97
CA VAL A 41 -4.30 3.11 -1.16
C VAL A 41 -4.80 4.38 -1.84
N PRO A 42 -4.78 5.52 -1.13
CA PRO A 42 -5.22 6.78 -1.73
C PRO A 42 -4.36 7.15 -2.94
N GLN A 43 -4.99 7.63 -3.99
CA GLN A 43 -4.30 8.04 -5.20
C GLN A 43 -4.28 9.56 -5.27
N HIS A 44 -3.16 10.14 -4.85
CA HIS A 44 -2.94 11.57 -4.91
C HIS A 44 -1.78 11.86 -5.86
N PRO A 45 -1.75 13.04 -6.48
CA PRO A 45 -0.60 13.42 -7.33
C PRO A 45 0.65 13.69 -6.50
N ARG A 46 0.51 13.75 -5.18
CA ARG A 46 1.59 14.05 -4.25
C ARG A 46 1.96 12.86 -3.39
N ASP A 47 3.02 13.03 -2.62
CA ASP A 47 3.48 12.00 -1.70
C ASP A 47 2.44 11.73 -0.62
N LEU A 48 2.37 10.47 -0.18
CA LEU A 48 1.47 10.10 0.88
C LEU A 48 2.04 10.53 2.24
N PRO A 49 1.17 10.99 3.15
CA PRO A 49 1.61 11.29 4.51
C PRO A 49 2.18 10.05 5.18
N LYS A 50 3.18 10.24 6.04
CA LYS A 50 3.81 9.12 6.75
C LYS A 50 2.82 8.30 7.58
N GLY A 51 1.86 8.96 8.21
CA GLY A 51 0.85 8.27 9.00
C GLY A 51 -0.02 7.36 8.15
N THR A 52 -0.35 7.81 6.94
CA THR A 52 -1.12 7.00 5.99
C THR A 52 -0.31 5.78 5.56
N ILE A 53 0.97 5.97 5.25
CA ILE A 53 1.84 4.87 4.84
C ILE A 53 1.97 3.85 5.96
N ARG A 54 2.17 4.31 7.20
CA ARG A 54 2.29 3.40 8.36
C ARG A 54 1.02 2.60 8.59
N ALA A 55 -0.15 3.23 8.40
CA ALA A 55 -1.42 2.53 8.54
C ALA A 55 -1.55 1.44 7.48
N ILE A 56 -1.16 1.74 6.24
CA ILE A 56 -1.19 0.78 5.15
C ILE A 56 -0.27 -0.40 5.45
N ILE A 57 0.94 -0.13 5.91
CA ILE A 57 1.92 -1.17 6.26
C ILE A 57 1.35 -2.08 7.34
N ARG A 58 0.74 -1.50 8.36
CA ARG A 58 0.14 -2.26 9.46
C ARG A 58 -1.02 -3.11 8.96
N GLU A 59 -1.89 -2.54 8.13
CA GLU A 59 -3.01 -3.29 7.58
C GLU A 59 -2.56 -4.42 6.68
N ALA A 60 -1.41 -4.26 6.04
CA ALA A 60 -0.84 -5.29 5.18
C ALA A 60 -0.20 -6.42 5.98
N GLY A 61 -0.09 -6.28 7.30
CA GLY A 61 0.54 -7.29 8.14
C GLY A 61 2.05 -7.29 8.03
N LEU A 62 2.63 -6.18 7.60
CA LEU A 62 4.07 -6.06 7.41
C LEU A 62 4.68 -5.17 8.49
N THR A 63 5.97 -5.37 8.74
CA THR A 63 6.74 -4.41 9.50
C THR A 63 7.24 -3.33 8.55
N VAL A 64 7.66 -2.20 9.09
CA VAL A 64 8.26 -1.13 8.29
C VAL A 64 9.48 -1.67 7.54
N GLU A 65 10.31 -2.47 8.22
CA GLU A 65 11.50 -3.03 7.60
C GLU A 65 11.16 -3.93 6.41
N GLU A 66 10.15 -4.79 6.59
CA GLU A 66 9.71 -5.66 5.50
C GLU A 66 9.22 -4.86 4.31
N PHE A 67 8.44 -3.83 4.58
CA PHE A 67 7.91 -2.98 3.52
C PHE A 67 9.04 -2.25 2.78
N MET A 68 10.02 -1.75 3.52
CA MET A 68 11.15 -1.03 2.92
C MET A 68 11.93 -1.90 1.94
N LYS A 69 12.02 -3.19 2.21
CA LYS A 69 12.70 -4.12 1.31
C LYS A 69 11.97 -4.35 0.01
N LEU A 70 10.70 -3.97 -0.05
CA LEU A 70 9.88 -4.14 -1.24
C LEU A 70 9.91 -2.93 -2.17
N LEU A 71 10.53 -1.86 -1.74
CA LEU A 71 10.64 -0.63 -2.53
C LEU A 71 11.67 -0.72 -3.65
#